data_d3f2ac4e8649d766e3f3907bba99cf0b
#
_entry.id   d3f2ac4e8649d766e3f3907bba99cf0b
#
_cell.length_a   1.000
_cell.length_b   1.000
_cell.length_c   1.000
_cell.angle_alpha   90.00
_cell.angle_beta   90.00
_cell.angle_gamma   90.00
#
_symmetry.space_group_name_H-M   'P 1'
#
loop_
_entity.id
_entity.type
_entity.pdbx_description
1 polymer ?
#
loop_
_entity_poly.entity_id
_entity_poly.type
_entity_poly.pdbx_seq_one_letter_code
_entity_poly.pdbx_strand_id
1 'polypeptide(L)'
;MGGLFLILYETSVELLYIFSTAFLYPDIVALLLLFAWSLALLGSLINEYTSRHRALSELEEISLQAADLRREGRAKEAAEALSSYRCPQQLSLALEQIGRSLETELFDLKFEKILQDLELSMARALEPLRIGVKAGPILGLMGTLIPMGPALIGLSQGDIKSLADNLVIAFATTVIGLVVGGICYAVLVIRGRWYRQDLSDLEYVVELLRGRKDEAA
;
A
#
# COMPACT_ATOMS: atom_id res chain seq x y z
N MET A 1 -54.96 -1.04 8.11
CA MET A 1 -53.51 -0.77 8.29
C MET A 1 -52.60 -1.94 7.87
N GLY A 2 -52.96 -3.20 8.02
CA GLY A 2 -52.15 -4.36 7.65
C GLY A 2 -51.84 -4.49 6.15
N GLY A 3 -52.83 -4.18 5.26
CA GLY A 3 -52.62 -4.31 3.81
C GLY A 3 -51.60 -3.33 3.21
N LEU A 4 -51.58 -2.08 3.68
CA LEU A 4 -50.58 -1.06 3.23
C LEU A 4 -49.19 -1.46 3.68
N PHE A 5 -49.03 -2.01 4.87
CA PHE A 5 -47.74 -2.46 5.38
C PHE A 5 -47.18 -3.66 4.59
N LEU A 6 -48.07 -4.62 4.23
CA LEU A 6 -47.70 -5.77 3.39
C LEU A 6 -47.24 -5.33 1.97
N ILE A 7 -47.97 -4.42 1.34
CA ILE A 7 -47.62 -3.89 0.01
C ILE A 7 -46.28 -3.15 0.06
N LEU A 8 -46.07 -2.31 1.07
CA LEU A 8 -44.79 -1.60 1.25
C LEU A 8 -43.64 -2.58 1.50
N TYR A 9 -43.86 -3.64 2.27
CA TYR A 9 -42.87 -4.67 2.53
C TYR A 9 -42.48 -5.43 1.25
N GLU A 10 -43.48 -5.93 0.49
CA GLU A 10 -43.23 -6.63 -0.78
C GLU A 10 -42.50 -5.76 -1.80
N THR A 11 -42.92 -4.51 -1.98
CA THR A 11 -42.25 -3.55 -2.90
C THR A 11 -40.83 -3.28 -2.47
N SER A 12 -40.55 -3.18 -1.16
CA SER A 12 -39.22 -2.93 -0.64
C SER A 12 -38.28 -4.13 -0.88
N VAL A 13 -38.79 -5.35 -0.71
CA VAL A 13 -38.02 -6.58 -0.95
C VAL A 13 -37.72 -6.76 -2.43
N GLU A 14 -38.68 -6.49 -3.34
CA GLU A 14 -38.45 -6.53 -4.78
C GLU A 14 -37.38 -5.50 -5.22
N LEU A 15 -37.47 -4.28 -4.74
CA LEU A 15 -36.48 -3.26 -5.01
C LEU A 15 -35.08 -3.67 -4.56
N LEU A 16 -34.95 -4.20 -3.34
CA LEU A 16 -33.66 -4.68 -2.83
C LEU A 16 -33.11 -5.83 -3.68
N TYR A 17 -33.99 -6.74 -4.13
CA TYR A 17 -33.57 -7.84 -5.00
C TYR A 17 -33.07 -7.36 -6.35
N ILE A 18 -33.78 -6.44 -7.01
CA ILE A 18 -33.40 -5.84 -8.30
C ILE A 18 -32.03 -5.12 -8.16
N PHE A 19 -31.90 -4.28 -7.12
CA PHE A 19 -30.64 -3.60 -6.85
C PHE A 19 -29.49 -4.58 -6.61
N SER A 20 -29.70 -5.57 -5.77
CA SER A 20 -28.66 -6.58 -5.46
C SER A 20 -28.24 -7.31 -6.73
N THR A 21 -29.18 -7.77 -7.56
CA THR A 21 -28.87 -8.52 -8.79
C THR A 21 -28.14 -7.65 -9.84
N ALA A 22 -28.49 -6.35 -9.92
CA ALA A 22 -27.84 -5.40 -10.81
C ALA A 22 -26.35 -5.18 -10.46
N PHE A 23 -25.96 -5.34 -9.19
CA PHE A 23 -24.58 -5.21 -8.75
C PHE A 23 -23.67 -6.38 -9.15
N LEU A 24 -24.18 -7.51 -9.60
CA LEU A 24 -23.40 -8.70 -9.93
C LEU A 24 -22.34 -8.41 -11.01
N TYR A 25 -22.73 -7.79 -12.13
CA TYR A 25 -21.79 -7.48 -13.22
C TYR A 25 -20.73 -6.44 -12.84
N PRO A 26 -21.09 -5.30 -12.23
CA PRO A 26 -20.09 -4.36 -11.72
C PRO A 26 -19.13 -4.97 -10.71
N ASP A 27 -19.60 -5.84 -9.83
CA ASP A 27 -18.78 -6.51 -8.82
C ASP A 27 -17.74 -7.43 -9.46
N ILE A 28 -18.16 -8.29 -10.41
CA ILE A 28 -17.25 -9.18 -11.15
C ILE A 28 -16.19 -8.37 -11.91
N VAL A 29 -16.59 -7.30 -12.60
CA VAL A 29 -15.65 -6.44 -13.33
C VAL A 29 -14.67 -5.76 -12.38
N ALA A 30 -15.15 -5.20 -11.27
CA ALA A 30 -14.31 -4.59 -10.26
C ALA A 30 -13.31 -5.59 -9.66
N LEU A 31 -13.76 -6.81 -9.37
CA LEU A 31 -12.92 -7.89 -8.83
C LEU A 31 -11.83 -8.31 -9.82
N LEU A 32 -12.14 -8.43 -11.13
CA LEU A 32 -11.16 -8.77 -12.16
C LEU A 32 -10.12 -7.64 -12.35
N LEU A 33 -10.56 -6.38 -12.34
CA LEU A 33 -9.64 -5.23 -12.39
C LEU A 33 -8.72 -5.19 -11.18
N LEU A 34 -9.28 -5.44 -9.99
CA LEU A 34 -8.52 -5.48 -8.74
C LEU A 34 -7.52 -6.66 -8.74
N PHE A 35 -7.90 -7.80 -9.32
CA PHE A 35 -7.03 -8.95 -9.49
C PHE A 35 -5.85 -8.63 -10.43
N ALA A 36 -6.12 -8.06 -11.61
CA ALA A 36 -5.08 -7.64 -12.55
C ALA A 36 -4.12 -6.62 -11.90
N TRP A 37 -4.66 -5.65 -11.17
CA TRP A 37 -3.87 -4.69 -10.41
C TRP A 37 -3.01 -5.34 -9.33
N SER A 38 -3.53 -6.33 -8.59
CA SER A 38 -2.77 -7.06 -7.57
C SER A 38 -1.61 -7.85 -8.17
N LEU A 39 -1.77 -8.43 -9.37
CA LEU A 39 -0.68 -9.10 -10.09
C LEU A 39 0.40 -8.10 -10.54
N ALA A 40 0.01 -6.92 -11.00
CA ALA A 40 0.95 -5.85 -11.35
C ALA A 40 1.75 -5.38 -10.12
N LEU A 41 1.11 -5.28 -8.95
CA LEU A 41 1.77 -4.98 -7.68
C LEU A 41 2.78 -6.06 -7.28
N LEU A 42 2.44 -7.33 -7.46
CA LEU A 42 3.35 -8.44 -7.18
C LEU A 42 4.57 -8.40 -8.11
N GLY A 43 4.37 -8.13 -9.41
CA GLY A 43 5.46 -7.92 -10.35
C GLY A 43 6.36 -6.74 -9.99
N SER A 44 5.77 -5.62 -9.57
CA SER A 44 6.50 -4.45 -9.07
C SER A 44 7.31 -4.77 -7.81
N LEU A 45 6.76 -5.56 -6.88
CA LEU A 45 7.46 -5.98 -5.67
C LEU A 45 8.68 -6.85 -6.00
N ILE A 46 8.55 -7.80 -6.94
CA ILE A 46 9.64 -8.67 -7.37
C ILE A 46 10.77 -7.83 -8.00
N ASN A 47 10.42 -6.89 -8.87
CA ASN A 47 11.40 -5.99 -9.47
C ASN A 47 12.10 -5.11 -8.43
N GLU A 48 11.36 -4.57 -7.46
CA GLU A 48 11.91 -3.77 -6.36
C GLU A 48 12.84 -4.61 -5.48
N TYR A 49 12.45 -5.86 -5.17
CA TYR A 49 13.25 -6.79 -4.38
C TYR A 49 14.60 -7.12 -5.05
N THR A 50 14.60 -7.34 -6.38
CA THR A 50 15.83 -7.66 -7.12
C THR A 50 16.74 -6.44 -7.33
N SER A 51 16.17 -5.22 -7.36
CA SER A 51 16.90 -3.97 -7.56
C SER A 51 17.42 -3.37 -6.26
N ARG A 52 16.94 -3.86 -5.11
CA ARG A 52 17.26 -3.28 -3.80
C ARG A 52 18.61 -3.79 -3.29
N HIS A 53 19.68 -3.10 -3.69
CA HIS A 53 20.98 -3.26 -3.05
C HIS A 53 21.02 -2.44 -1.77
N ARG A 54 21.17 -3.12 -0.63
CA ARG A 54 21.36 -2.50 0.67
C ARG A 54 22.79 -2.72 1.10
N ALA A 55 23.61 -1.68 1.01
CA ALA A 55 24.97 -1.65 1.56
C ALA A 55 25.01 -0.66 2.72
N LEU A 56 24.59 -1.12 3.94
CA LEU A 56 24.61 -0.27 5.14
C LEU A 56 26.02 0.26 5.42
N SER A 57 27.06 -0.54 5.19
CA SER A 57 28.46 -0.14 5.32
C SER A 57 28.85 0.99 4.37
N GLU A 58 28.36 0.97 3.13
CA GLU A 58 28.58 2.04 2.15
C GLU A 58 27.87 3.34 2.57
N LEU A 59 26.63 3.23 3.07
CA LEU A 59 25.88 4.37 3.59
C LEU A 59 26.57 5.00 4.79
N GLU A 60 27.08 4.19 5.70
CA GLU A 60 27.83 4.64 6.89
C GLU A 60 29.13 5.36 6.48
N GLU A 61 29.91 4.78 5.57
CA GLU A 61 31.15 5.38 5.07
C GLU A 61 30.90 6.73 4.40
N ILE A 62 29.91 6.80 3.49
CA ILE A 62 29.52 8.05 2.82
C ILE A 62 29.02 9.08 3.84
N SER A 63 28.28 8.65 4.85
CA SER A 63 27.73 9.55 5.88
C SER A 63 28.82 10.12 6.78
N LEU A 64 29.83 9.32 7.16
CA LEU A 64 30.98 9.77 7.91
C LEU A 64 31.83 10.74 7.08
N GLN A 65 32.08 10.42 5.81
CA GLN A 65 32.79 11.33 4.90
C GLN A 65 32.04 12.66 4.74
N ALA A 66 30.71 12.63 4.59
CA ALA A 66 29.89 13.84 4.49
C ALA A 66 29.91 14.66 5.79
N ALA A 67 29.94 13.99 6.96
CA ALA A 67 30.06 14.65 8.26
C ALA A 67 31.41 15.38 8.41
N ASP A 68 32.49 14.76 8.00
CA ASP A 68 33.83 15.37 8.05
C ASP A 68 33.95 16.56 7.09
N LEU A 69 33.45 16.41 5.85
CA LEU A 69 33.40 17.51 4.86
C LEU A 69 32.56 18.69 5.39
N ARG A 70 31.46 18.43 6.08
CA ARG A 70 30.65 19.47 6.71
C ARG A 70 31.41 20.21 7.82
N ARG A 71 32.19 19.49 8.63
CA ARG A 71 33.04 20.10 9.70
C ARG A 71 34.13 21.00 9.11
N GLU A 72 34.65 20.66 7.93
CA GLU A 72 35.63 21.45 7.19
C GLU A 72 34.99 22.67 6.47
N GLY A 73 33.69 22.87 6.56
CA GLY A 73 32.98 23.96 5.86
C GLY A 73 32.69 23.67 4.39
N ARG A 74 32.93 22.46 3.90
CA ARG A 74 32.75 22.01 2.50
C ARG A 74 31.35 21.35 2.30
N ALA A 75 30.30 22.05 2.67
CA ALA A 75 28.96 21.53 2.67
C ALA A 75 28.45 21.08 1.28
N LYS A 76 28.89 21.69 0.20
CA LYS A 76 28.55 21.28 -1.18
C LYS A 76 29.08 19.89 -1.52
N GLU A 77 30.33 19.63 -1.18
CA GLU A 77 30.96 18.34 -1.42
C GLU A 77 30.34 17.25 -0.53
N ALA A 78 29.95 17.60 0.70
CA ALA A 78 29.14 16.70 1.57
C ALA A 78 27.79 16.36 0.95
N ALA A 79 27.11 17.32 0.33
CA ALA A 79 25.84 17.09 -0.36
C ALA A 79 26.01 16.19 -1.60
N GLU A 80 27.09 16.39 -2.37
CA GLU A 80 27.41 15.54 -3.52
C GLU A 80 27.72 14.09 -3.08
N ALA A 81 28.47 13.91 -2.00
CA ALA A 81 28.76 12.61 -1.43
C ALA A 81 27.48 11.87 -1.04
N LEU A 82 26.54 12.51 -0.33
CA LEU A 82 25.26 11.93 0.04
C LEU A 82 24.39 11.57 -1.18
N SER A 83 24.42 12.39 -2.23
CA SER A 83 23.65 12.14 -3.46
C SER A 83 24.21 11.01 -4.32
N SER A 84 25.47 10.62 -4.11
CA SER A 84 26.13 9.51 -4.81
C SER A 84 25.65 8.13 -4.35
N TYR A 85 25.05 8.04 -3.18
CA TYR A 85 24.55 6.77 -2.63
C TYR A 85 23.41 6.21 -3.46
N ARG A 86 23.57 4.97 -3.93
CA ARG A 86 22.58 4.28 -4.75
C ARG A 86 21.49 3.68 -3.85
N CYS A 87 20.34 4.33 -3.75
CA CYS A 87 19.20 3.94 -2.90
C CYS A 87 17.86 4.07 -3.63
N PRO A 88 16.76 3.57 -3.04
CA PRO A 88 15.41 3.77 -3.58
C PRO A 88 15.09 5.26 -3.77
N GLN A 89 14.30 5.58 -4.81
CA GLN A 89 14.01 6.95 -5.23
C GLN A 89 13.53 7.87 -4.09
N GLN A 90 12.71 7.36 -3.18
CA GLN A 90 12.21 8.16 -2.06
C GLN A 90 13.31 8.55 -1.07
N LEU A 91 14.24 7.63 -0.80
CA LEU A 91 15.37 7.87 0.07
C LEU A 91 16.39 8.80 -0.60
N SER A 92 16.64 8.64 -1.91
CA SER A 92 17.56 9.52 -2.67
C SER A 92 17.08 10.97 -2.67
N LEU A 93 15.78 11.21 -2.84
CA LEU A 93 15.20 12.55 -2.75
C LEU A 93 15.35 13.15 -1.35
N ALA A 94 15.18 12.35 -0.30
CA ALA A 94 15.37 12.81 1.07
C ALA A 94 16.86 13.16 1.34
N LEU A 95 17.78 12.32 0.93
CA LEU A 95 19.24 12.59 1.06
C LEU A 95 19.67 13.84 0.30
N GLU A 96 19.15 14.06 -0.90
CA GLU A 96 19.38 15.29 -1.66
C GLU A 96 18.87 16.54 -0.95
N GLN A 97 17.66 16.48 -0.36
CA GLN A 97 17.09 17.59 0.42
C GLN A 97 17.90 17.85 1.70
N ILE A 98 18.38 16.81 2.37
CA ILE A 98 19.27 16.91 3.52
C ILE A 98 20.59 17.60 3.08
N GLY A 99 21.21 17.14 2.00
CA GLY A 99 22.43 17.74 1.45
C GLY A 99 22.27 19.24 1.20
N ARG A 100 21.18 19.67 0.57
CA ARG A 100 20.87 21.09 0.32
C ARG A 100 20.63 21.89 1.61
N SER A 101 20.28 21.25 2.71
CA SER A 101 20.03 21.91 3.99
C SER A 101 21.26 22.03 4.89
N LEU A 102 22.38 21.36 4.53
CA LEU A 102 23.61 21.32 5.34
C LEU A 102 24.24 22.70 5.60
N GLU A 103 24.06 23.66 4.69
CA GLU A 103 24.57 25.03 4.81
C GLU A 103 23.69 25.94 5.70
N THR A 104 22.52 25.49 6.09
CA THR A 104 21.53 26.34 6.76
C THR A 104 21.64 26.20 8.29
N GLU A 105 21.60 27.31 9.01
CA GLU A 105 21.56 27.34 10.49
C GLU A 105 20.34 26.59 11.06
N LEU A 106 19.27 26.47 10.28
CA LEU A 106 18.03 25.75 10.64
C LEU A 106 18.04 24.28 10.20
N PHE A 107 19.21 23.66 10.10
CA PHE A 107 19.37 22.27 9.62
C PHE A 107 18.46 21.30 10.40
N ASP A 108 18.46 21.38 11.73
CA ASP A 108 17.68 20.47 12.59
C ASP A 108 16.18 20.59 12.32
N LEU A 109 15.66 21.80 12.18
CA LEU A 109 14.24 22.04 11.90
C LEU A 109 13.84 21.54 10.51
N LYS A 110 14.71 21.79 9.50
CA LYS A 110 14.49 21.31 8.13
C LYS A 110 14.53 19.79 8.06
N PHE A 111 15.45 19.17 8.80
CA PHE A 111 15.53 17.72 8.84
C PHE A 111 14.28 17.08 9.40
N GLU A 112 13.76 17.57 10.54
CA GLU A 112 12.50 17.06 11.09
C GLU A 112 11.35 17.14 10.08
N LYS A 113 11.32 18.24 9.32
CA LYS A 113 10.32 18.42 8.26
C LYS A 113 10.50 17.41 7.12
N ILE A 114 11.74 17.19 6.65
CA ILE A 114 12.07 16.21 5.59
C ILE A 114 11.68 14.81 6.04
N LEU A 115 11.98 14.46 7.29
CA LEU A 115 11.62 13.16 7.88
C LEU A 115 10.10 12.94 7.91
N GLN A 116 9.35 13.92 8.40
CA GLN A 116 7.88 13.87 8.43
C GLN A 116 7.29 13.76 7.02
N ASP A 117 7.80 14.51 6.04
CA ASP A 117 7.32 14.48 4.66
C ASP A 117 7.63 13.13 4.00
N LEU A 118 8.79 12.52 4.30
CA LEU A 118 9.16 11.19 3.85
C LEU A 118 8.22 10.14 4.46
N GLU A 119 8.00 10.17 5.77
CA GLU A 119 7.10 9.28 6.47
C GLU A 119 5.67 9.36 5.92
N LEU A 120 5.18 10.57 5.67
CA LEU A 120 3.87 10.80 5.07
C LEU A 120 3.81 10.28 3.63
N SER A 121 4.86 10.44 2.83
CA SER A 121 4.93 9.93 1.46
C SER A 121 4.89 8.39 1.43
N MET A 122 5.63 7.74 2.34
CA MET A 122 5.64 6.30 2.52
C MET A 122 4.27 5.77 2.97
N ALA A 123 3.63 6.46 3.91
CA ALA A 123 2.27 6.12 4.37
C ALA A 123 1.26 6.18 3.22
N ARG A 124 1.30 7.24 2.40
CA ARG A 124 0.45 7.38 1.20
C ARG A 124 0.69 6.29 0.16
N ALA A 125 1.94 5.87 -0.03
CA ALA A 125 2.28 4.78 -0.95
C ALA A 125 1.71 3.42 -0.50
N LEU A 126 1.51 3.22 0.81
CA LEU A 126 0.93 2.00 1.39
C LEU A 126 -0.61 2.02 1.44
N GLU A 127 -1.24 3.18 1.31
CA GLU A 127 -2.69 3.32 1.47
C GLU A 127 -3.51 2.54 0.43
N PRO A 128 -3.18 2.55 -0.88
CA PRO A 128 -3.88 1.72 -1.86
C PRO A 128 -3.81 0.22 -1.55
N LEU A 129 -2.68 -0.24 -1.00
CA LEU A 129 -2.51 -1.63 -0.58
C LEU A 129 -3.46 -1.99 0.58
N ARG A 130 -3.60 -1.09 1.55
CA ARG A 130 -4.55 -1.25 2.68
C ARG A 130 -6.00 -1.34 2.20
N ILE A 131 -6.34 -0.57 1.16
CA ILE A 131 -7.65 -0.64 0.51
C ILE A 131 -7.81 -2.01 -0.16
N GLY A 132 -6.83 -2.47 -0.95
CA GLY A 132 -6.86 -3.76 -1.63
C GLY A 132 -7.01 -4.96 -0.69
N VAL A 133 -6.33 -4.93 0.46
CA VAL A 133 -6.46 -5.97 1.52
C VAL A 133 -7.91 -6.14 1.98
N LYS A 134 -8.67 -5.04 2.06
CA LYS A 134 -10.08 -5.07 2.50
C LYS A 134 -11.04 -5.27 1.32
N ALA A 135 -10.82 -4.56 0.22
CA ALA A 135 -11.72 -4.57 -0.93
C ALA A 135 -11.80 -5.95 -1.60
N GLY A 136 -10.67 -6.67 -1.72
CA GLY A 136 -10.66 -8.01 -2.32
C GLY A 136 -11.66 -8.96 -1.65
N PRO A 137 -11.53 -9.25 -0.33
CA PRO A 137 -12.47 -10.11 0.38
C PRO A 137 -13.91 -9.59 0.40
N ILE A 138 -14.12 -8.26 0.46
CA ILE A 138 -15.47 -7.65 0.45
C ILE A 138 -16.17 -7.92 -0.89
N LEU A 139 -15.50 -7.64 -2.02
CA LEU A 139 -16.03 -7.93 -3.34
C LEU A 139 -16.21 -9.44 -3.55
N GLY A 140 -15.26 -10.27 -3.09
CA GLY A 140 -15.42 -11.72 -3.11
C GLY A 140 -16.66 -12.21 -2.34
N LEU A 141 -16.96 -11.62 -1.19
CA LEU A 141 -18.18 -11.91 -0.42
C LEU A 141 -19.45 -11.44 -1.15
N MET A 142 -19.44 -10.24 -1.74
CA MET A 142 -20.55 -9.75 -2.55
C MET A 142 -20.83 -10.70 -3.72
N GLY A 143 -19.77 -11.14 -4.40
CA GLY A 143 -19.86 -12.11 -5.49
C GLY A 143 -20.39 -13.48 -5.10
N THR A 144 -20.48 -13.82 -3.80
CA THR A 144 -21.19 -15.02 -3.33
C THR A 144 -22.65 -14.74 -2.97
N LEU A 145 -22.90 -13.65 -2.24
CA LEU A 145 -24.22 -13.36 -1.72
C LEU A 145 -25.22 -13.01 -2.82
N ILE A 146 -24.78 -12.29 -3.85
CA ILE A 146 -25.64 -11.84 -4.95
C ILE A 146 -26.21 -13.03 -5.75
N PRO A 147 -25.40 -13.98 -6.26
CA PRO A 147 -25.93 -15.11 -7.04
C PRO A 147 -26.69 -16.15 -6.20
N MET A 148 -26.56 -16.13 -4.88
CA MET A 148 -27.30 -17.06 -4.01
C MET A 148 -28.81 -16.83 -4.03
N GLY A 149 -29.28 -15.59 -4.23
CA GLY A 149 -30.70 -15.29 -4.37
C GLY A 149 -31.36 -16.04 -5.55
N PRO A 150 -30.89 -15.79 -6.80
CA PRO A 150 -31.33 -16.57 -7.97
C PRO A 150 -31.15 -18.09 -7.84
N ALA A 151 -30.04 -18.54 -7.22
CA ALA A 151 -29.78 -19.95 -6.99
C ALA A 151 -30.87 -20.62 -6.14
N LEU A 152 -31.31 -19.98 -5.05
CA LEU A 152 -32.37 -20.50 -4.17
C LEU A 152 -33.73 -20.46 -4.84
N ILE A 153 -34.02 -19.44 -5.66
CA ILE A 153 -35.24 -19.38 -6.46
C ILE A 153 -35.28 -20.55 -7.46
N GLY A 154 -34.18 -20.78 -8.19
CA GLY A 154 -34.05 -21.92 -9.12
C GLY A 154 -34.28 -23.25 -8.39
N LEU A 155 -33.67 -23.43 -7.23
CA LEU A 155 -33.86 -24.64 -6.42
C LEU A 155 -35.32 -24.86 -6.03
N SER A 156 -36.06 -23.81 -5.64
CA SER A 156 -37.50 -23.91 -5.29
C SER A 156 -38.37 -24.32 -6.47
N GLN A 157 -37.91 -24.07 -7.70
CA GLN A 157 -38.54 -24.43 -8.96
C GLN A 157 -38.06 -25.79 -9.52
N GLY A 158 -37.14 -26.47 -8.82
CA GLY A 158 -36.55 -27.74 -9.26
C GLY A 158 -35.44 -27.57 -10.32
N ASP A 159 -34.99 -26.32 -10.59
CA ASP A 159 -33.90 -26.05 -11.53
C ASP A 159 -32.54 -26.15 -10.83
N ILE A 160 -32.06 -27.40 -10.74
CA ILE A 160 -30.74 -27.73 -10.14
C ILE A 160 -29.61 -27.16 -10.98
N LYS A 161 -29.82 -26.99 -12.28
CA LYS A 161 -28.77 -26.41 -13.18
C LYS A 161 -28.51 -24.95 -12.83
N SER A 162 -29.57 -24.16 -12.68
CA SER A 162 -29.45 -22.74 -12.25
C SER A 162 -28.72 -22.62 -10.91
N LEU A 163 -29.04 -23.50 -9.94
CA LEU A 163 -28.31 -23.54 -8.67
C LEU A 163 -26.83 -23.80 -8.87
N ALA A 164 -26.46 -24.82 -9.66
CA ALA A 164 -25.05 -25.18 -9.90
C ALA A 164 -24.27 -24.05 -10.58
N ASP A 165 -24.84 -23.44 -11.64
CA ASP A 165 -24.21 -22.35 -12.37
C ASP A 165 -23.93 -21.13 -11.48
N ASN A 166 -24.88 -20.74 -10.63
CA ASN A 166 -24.70 -19.62 -9.69
C ASN A 166 -23.70 -19.94 -8.56
N LEU A 167 -23.63 -21.20 -8.10
CA LEU A 167 -22.63 -21.62 -7.11
C LEU A 167 -21.21 -21.57 -7.66
N VAL A 168 -21.00 -21.92 -8.92
CA VAL A 168 -19.68 -21.82 -9.58
C VAL A 168 -19.20 -20.38 -9.58
N ILE A 169 -20.06 -19.42 -9.93
CA ILE A 169 -19.73 -17.99 -9.91
C ILE A 169 -19.39 -17.56 -8.47
N ALA A 170 -20.22 -17.94 -7.51
CA ALA A 170 -20.04 -17.60 -6.11
C ALA A 170 -18.68 -18.07 -5.57
N PHE A 171 -18.32 -19.33 -5.80
CA PHE A 171 -17.01 -19.84 -5.33
C PHE A 171 -15.84 -19.18 -6.05
N ALA A 172 -15.93 -18.99 -7.37
CA ALA A 172 -14.86 -18.36 -8.14
C ALA A 172 -14.56 -16.92 -7.66
N THR A 173 -15.58 -16.12 -7.43
CA THR A 173 -15.42 -14.74 -6.94
C THR A 173 -14.80 -14.67 -5.55
N THR A 174 -15.20 -15.58 -4.64
CA THR A 174 -14.58 -15.67 -3.31
C THR A 174 -13.09 -15.99 -3.39
N VAL A 175 -12.72 -17.01 -4.18
CA VAL A 175 -11.32 -17.41 -4.32
C VAL A 175 -10.48 -16.25 -4.87
N ILE A 176 -10.95 -15.59 -5.92
CA ILE A 176 -10.25 -14.43 -6.51
C ILE A 176 -10.13 -13.30 -5.47
N GLY A 177 -11.21 -12.98 -4.75
CA GLY A 177 -11.20 -11.94 -3.72
C GLY A 177 -10.19 -12.19 -2.61
N LEU A 178 -10.09 -13.44 -2.14
CA LEU A 178 -9.11 -13.84 -1.12
C LEU A 178 -7.68 -13.77 -1.65
N VAL A 179 -7.44 -14.19 -2.91
CA VAL A 179 -6.11 -14.09 -3.54
C VAL A 179 -5.69 -12.63 -3.64
N VAL A 180 -6.56 -11.74 -4.09
CA VAL A 180 -6.30 -10.29 -4.15
C VAL A 180 -5.93 -9.74 -2.78
N GLY A 181 -6.75 -10.03 -1.78
CA GLY A 181 -6.49 -9.61 -0.40
C GLY A 181 -5.16 -10.12 0.13
N GLY A 182 -4.83 -11.38 -0.11
CA GLY A 182 -3.57 -12.02 0.27
C GLY A 182 -2.35 -11.40 -0.39
N ILE A 183 -2.41 -11.16 -1.71
CA ILE A 183 -1.32 -10.49 -2.45
C ILE A 183 -1.10 -9.07 -1.91
N CYS A 184 -2.16 -8.26 -1.80
CA CYS A 184 -2.08 -6.91 -1.27
C CYS A 184 -1.51 -6.89 0.15
N TYR A 185 -1.89 -7.84 1.00
CA TYR A 185 -1.37 -7.97 2.36
C TYR A 185 0.12 -8.30 2.37
N ALA A 186 0.56 -9.26 1.57
CA ALA A 186 1.98 -9.63 1.47
C ALA A 186 2.83 -8.43 1.02
N VAL A 187 2.40 -7.71 -0.03
CA VAL A 187 3.08 -6.50 -0.52
C VAL A 187 3.10 -5.40 0.55
N LEU A 188 1.98 -5.19 1.25
CA LEU A 188 1.86 -4.20 2.34
C LEU A 188 2.87 -4.46 3.46
N VAL A 189 2.97 -5.71 3.91
CA VAL A 189 3.88 -6.09 5.01
C VAL A 189 5.33 -5.94 4.60
N ILE A 190 5.69 -6.40 3.39
CA ILE A 190 7.07 -6.34 2.90
C ILE A 190 7.50 -4.89 2.68
N ARG A 191 6.73 -4.08 1.93
CA ARG A 191 7.06 -2.66 1.71
C ARG A 191 7.04 -1.86 3.00
N GLY A 192 6.09 -2.12 3.89
CA GLY A 192 6.04 -1.45 5.19
C GLY A 192 7.25 -1.74 6.08
N ARG A 193 7.87 -2.93 5.95
CA ARG A 193 9.14 -3.24 6.61
C ARG A 193 10.30 -2.45 5.99
N TRP A 194 10.37 -2.42 4.66
CA TRP A 194 11.41 -1.70 3.94
C TRP A 194 11.38 -0.20 4.24
N TYR A 195 10.20 0.41 4.24
CA TYR A 195 10.05 1.85 4.51
C TYR A 195 10.46 2.22 5.93
N ARG A 196 10.11 1.40 6.93
CA ARG A 196 10.59 1.62 8.31
C ARG A 196 12.12 1.51 8.41
N GLN A 197 12.71 0.62 7.63
CA GLN A 197 14.15 0.41 7.59
C GLN A 197 14.85 1.60 6.94
N ASP A 198 14.33 2.09 5.80
CA ASP A 198 14.85 3.27 5.10
C ASP A 198 14.76 4.52 5.98
N LEU A 199 13.69 4.65 6.77
CA LEU A 199 13.52 5.75 7.72
C LEU A 199 14.57 5.69 8.84
N SER A 200 14.79 4.53 9.43
CA SER A 200 15.81 4.32 10.46
C SER A 200 17.22 4.57 9.94
N ASP A 201 17.51 4.14 8.70
CA ASP A 201 18.81 4.40 8.07
C ASP A 201 19.02 5.92 7.85
N LEU A 202 17.96 6.66 7.49
CA LEU A 202 18.02 8.11 7.33
C LEU A 202 18.23 8.84 8.66
N GLU A 203 17.55 8.43 9.71
CA GLU A 203 17.74 8.97 11.07
C GLU A 203 19.19 8.79 11.52
N TYR A 204 19.76 7.60 11.29
CA TYR A 204 21.16 7.32 11.59
C TYR A 204 22.14 8.22 10.83
N VAL A 205 21.91 8.42 9.52
CA VAL A 205 22.73 9.34 8.69
C VAL A 205 22.73 10.75 9.28
N VAL A 206 21.58 11.24 9.69
CA VAL A 206 21.50 12.60 10.22
C VAL A 206 22.13 12.71 11.61
N GLU A 207 22.03 11.68 12.42
CA GLU A 207 22.71 11.66 13.71
C GLU A 207 24.25 11.74 13.55
N LEU A 208 24.79 11.05 12.55
CA LEU A 208 26.20 11.18 12.15
C LEU A 208 26.54 12.59 11.66
N LEU A 209 25.67 13.19 10.83
CA LEU A 209 25.86 14.55 10.30
C LEU A 209 25.75 15.62 11.38
N ARG A 210 24.92 15.42 12.43
CA ARG A 210 24.84 16.35 13.59
C ARG A 210 26.14 16.40 14.38
N GLY A 211 26.96 15.35 14.28
CA GLY A 211 28.13 15.17 15.12
C GLY A 211 27.70 14.91 16.56
N ARG A 212 28.18 13.82 17.15
CA ARG A 212 27.91 13.46 18.55
C ARG A 212 28.23 14.64 19.45
N LYS A 213 27.21 15.35 19.93
CA LYS A 213 27.35 16.46 20.91
C LYS A 213 27.74 15.98 22.32
N ASP A 214 27.97 14.68 22.52
CA ASP A 214 28.10 14.07 23.85
C ASP A 214 29.49 13.52 24.18
N GLU A 215 30.57 14.16 23.69
CA GLU A 215 31.91 13.87 24.22
C GLU A 215 32.61 15.13 24.75
N ALA A 216 31.89 16.05 25.38
CA ALA A 216 32.48 17.15 26.16
C ALA A 216 31.50 17.60 27.26
N ALA A 217 31.31 16.79 28.30
CA ALA A 217 30.80 17.21 29.58
C ALA A 217 31.50 16.40 30.69
#